data_08f9e8909be52a499953d2d494ceeb1f
#
_entry.id   08f9e8909be52a499953d2d494ceeb1f
#
_cell.length_a   1.000
_cell.length_b   1.000
_cell.length_c   1.000
_cell.angle_alpha   90.00
_cell.angle_beta   90.00
_cell.angle_gamma   90.00
#
_symmetry.space_group_name_H-M   'P 1'
#
loop_
_entity.id
_entity.type
_entity.pdbx_description
1 polymer ?
#
loop_
_entity_poly.entity_id
_entity_poly.type
_entity_poly.pdbx_seq_one_letter_code
_entity_poly.pdbx_strand_id
1 'polypeptide(L)'
;MSFEYISTDEAIASDGLRMVVVGNVPSPWGEAAKGILHIKNIPWKAVRLEYDNPAFDAWAKQQTGPVAIYNDDPPRSGWREILEFAEQLAPEPSLIASNAEAMFGLCEDLVGENGLGWARRLQLVEAGLTGQGGFMEPVA
;
A
#
# COMPACT_ATOMS: atom_id res chain seq x y z
N MET A 1 -10.86 10.13 -4.98
CA MET A 1 -11.07 9.96 -3.53
C MET A 1 -9.98 10.73 -2.80
N SER A 2 -10.33 11.73 -2.02
CA SER A 2 -9.38 12.37 -1.10
C SER A 2 -9.37 11.57 0.20
N PHE A 3 -8.21 11.04 0.58
CA PHE A 3 -8.04 10.43 1.89
C PHE A 3 -7.66 11.50 2.90
N GLU A 4 -8.31 11.47 4.03
CA GLU A 4 -7.86 12.25 5.18
C GLU A 4 -6.80 11.41 5.89
N TYR A 5 -5.58 11.95 6.00
CA TYR A 5 -4.50 11.30 6.71
C TYR A 5 -4.58 11.65 8.19
N ILE A 6 -4.42 10.62 9.02
CA ILE A 6 -4.16 10.83 10.46
C ILE A 6 -2.65 10.90 10.70
N SER A 7 -2.25 11.56 11.79
CA SER A 7 -0.85 11.61 12.20
C SER A 7 -0.34 10.25 12.70
N THR A 8 0.98 10.09 12.77
CA THR A 8 1.61 8.90 13.37
C THR A 8 1.16 8.70 14.82
N ASP A 9 1.10 9.77 15.63
CA ASP A 9 0.66 9.68 17.02
C ASP A 9 -0.78 9.23 17.16
N GLU A 10 -1.68 9.76 16.33
CA GLU A 10 -3.08 9.31 16.28
C GLU A 10 -3.19 7.86 15.81
N ALA A 11 -2.36 7.44 14.86
CA ALA A 11 -2.35 6.07 14.38
C ALA A 11 -1.92 5.10 15.48
N ILE A 12 -0.89 5.44 16.24
CA ILE A 12 -0.39 4.63 17.37
C ILE A 12 -1.47 4.53 18.47
N ALA A 13 -2.17 5.62 18.75
CA ALA A 13 -3.19 5.70 19.78
C ALA A 13 -4.57 5.14 19.38
N SER A 14 -4.77 4.77 18.13
CA SER A 14 -6.09 4.34 17.62
C SER A 14 -6.16 2.85 17.33
N ASP A 15 -7.38 2.30 17.49
CA ASP A 15 -7.72 0.95 17.11
C ASP A 15 -8.21 0.86 15.65
N GLY A 16 -8.40 -0.37 15.20
CA GLY A 16 -8.87 -0.70 13.87
C GLY A 16 -7.72 -0.82 12.88
N LEU A 17 -8.05 -0.81 11.60
CA LEU A 17 -7.07 -0.93 10.54
C LEU A 17 -6.46 0.43 10.19
N ARG A 18 -5.16 0.55 10.34
CA ARG A 18 -4.36 1.67 9.86
C ARG A 18 -3.46 1.18 8.74
N MET A 19 -3.39 1.92 7.65
CA MET A 19 -2.52 1.57 6.54
C MET A 19 -1.61 2.73 6.15
N VAL A 20 -0.32 2.46 6.24
CA VAL A 20 0.72 3.37 5.77
C VAL A 20 0.75 3.34 4.24
N VAL A 21 0.68 4.51 3.63
CA VAL A 21 0.74 4.68 2.18
C VAL A 21 1.69 5.80 1.80
N VAL A 22 2.31 5.68 0.64
CA VAL A 22 3.13 6.74 0.07
C VAL A 22 2.23 7.91 -0.30
N GLY A 23 2.54 9.10 0.21
CA GLY A 23 1.83 10.32 -0.14
C GLY A 23 2.30 10.87 -1.50
N ASN A 24 1.47 11.70 -2.11
CA ASN A 24 1.73 12.51 -3.31
C ASN A 24 1.93 11.75 -4.62
N VAL A 25 2.54 10.58 -4.63
CA VAL A 25 2.76 9.77 -5.84
C VAL A 25 2.05 8.43 -5.68
N PRO A 26 1.18 8.02 -6.63
CA PRO A 26 0.54 6.72 -6.58
C PRO A 26 1.57 5.59 -6.65
N SER A 27 1.59 4.75 -5.64
CA SER A 27 2.40 3.54 -5.62
C SER A 27 1.55 2.36 -6.13
N PRO A 28 2.01 1.56 -7.10
CA PRO A 28 1.25 0.39 -7.57
C PRO A 28 0.85 -0.54 -6.43
N TRP A 29 1.76 -0.75 -5.49
CA TRP A 29 1.51 -1.60 -4.32
C TRP A 29 0.49 -0.97 -3.36
N GLY A 30 0.59 0.34 -3.12
CA GLY A 30 -0.38 1.09 -2.32
C GLY A 30 -1.77 1.10 -2.96
N GLU A 31 -1.85 1.29 -4.27
CA GLU A 31 -3.13 1.28 -5.00
C GLU A 31 -3.76 -0.12 -4.99
N ALA A 32 -2.97 -1.19 -5.12
CA ALA A 32 -3.46 -2.57 -4.99
C ALA A 32 -4.06 -2.81 -3.60
N ALA A 33 -3.37 -2.43 -2.54
CA ALA A 33 -3.86 -2.58 -1.16
C ALA A 33 -5.15 -1.77 -0.91
N LYS A 34 -5.22 -0.52 -1.37
CA LYS A 34 -6.44 0.30 -1.29
C LYS A 34 -7.60 -0.34 -2.02
N GLY A 35 -7.35 -0.89 -3.22
CA GLY A 35 -8.35 -1.60 -4.02
C GLY A 35 -8.92 -2.82 -3.29
N ILE A 36 -8.08 -3.62 -2.67
CA ILE A 36 -8.48 -4.79 -1.87
C ILE A 36 -9.43 -4.35 -0.74
N LEU A 37 -9.02 -3.38 0.06
CA LEU A 37 -9.82 -2.90 1.19
C LEU A 37 -11.15 -2.27 0.72
N HIS A 38 -11.12 -1.55 -0.40
CA HIS A 38 -12.31 -0.94 -0.99
C HIS A 38 -13.34 -1.97 -1.46
N ILE A 39 -12.91 -2.98 -2.23
CA ILE A 39 -13.80 -4.03 -2.76
C ILE A 39 -14.43 -4.83 -1.61
N LYS A 40 -13.66 -5.10 -0.57
CA LYS A 40 -14.12 -5.82 0.63
C LYS A 40 -14.89 -4.94 1.62
N ASN A 41 -15.02 -3.65 1.33
CA ASN A 41 -15.68 -2.68 2.20
C ASN A 41 -15.11 -2.67 3.63
N ILE A 42 -13.80 -2.84 3.76
CA ILE A 42 -13.10 -2.80 5.05
C ILE A 42 -12.72 -1.35 5.36
N PRO A 43 -13.20 -0.79 6.48
CA PRO A 43 -12.83 0.56 6.88
C PRO A 43 -11.38 0.61 7.36
N TRP A 44 -10.65 1.66 7.00
CA TRP A 44 -9.27 1.86 7.40
C TRP A 44 -8.91 3.33 7.49
N LYS A 45 -7.88 3.65 8.28
CA LYS A 45 -7.33 4.99 8.45
C LYS A 45 -6.02 5.11 7.67
N ALA A 46 -5.88 6.18 6.90
CA ALA A 46 -4.69 6.43 6.11
C ALA A 46 -3.61 7.11 6.94
N VAL A 47 -2.39 6.57 6.91
CA VAL A 47 -1.20 7.16 7.53
C VAL A 47 -0.18 7.42 6.44
N ARG A 48 0.39 8.63 6.42
CA ARG A 48 1.43 8.96 5.44
C ARG A 48 2.74 8.30 5.84
N LEU A 49 3.45 7.73 4.88
CA LEU A 49 4.81 7.25 5.10
C LEU A 49 5.69 8.44 5.53
N GLU A 50 6.33 8.29 6.67
CA GLU A 50 7.25 9.27 7.22
C GLU A 50 8.68 8.70 7.26
N TYR A 51 9.65 9.56 7.00
CA TYR A 51 11.06 9.26 7.15
C TYR A 51 11.61 10.06 8.33
N ASP A 52 12.67 9.57 8.94
CA ASP A 52 13.34 10.24 10.08
C ASP A 52 12.43 10.49 11.30
N ASN A 53 11.41 9.64 11.47
CA ASN A 53 10.51 9.66 12.63
C ASN A 53 10.67 8.37 13.45
N PRO A 54 11.40 8.41 14.59
CA PRO A 54 11.63 7.21 15.41
C PRO A 54 10.35 6.54 15.93
N ALA A 55 9.29 7.30 16.21
CA ALA A 55 8.01 6.74 16.65
C ALA A 55 7.33 5.98 15.51
N PHE A 56 7.37 6.52 14.28
CA PHE A 56 6.88 5.84 13.09
C PHE A 56 7.66 4.55 12.84
N ASP A 57 8.99 4.60 12.86
CA ASP A 57 9.85 3.44 12.61
C ASP A 57 9.61 2.31 13.62
N ALA A 58 9.44 2.67 14.89
CA ALA A 58 9.17 1.71 15.95
C ALA A 58 7.78 1.05 15.79
N TRP A 59 6.79 1.80 15.29
CA TRP A 59 5.43 1.32 15.08
C TRP A 59 5.25 0.54 13.77
N ALA A 60 5.65 1.13 12.64
CA ALA A 60 5.49 0.53 11.31
C ALA A 60 6.54 -0.55 11.02
N LYS A 61 7.68 -0.52 11.70
CA LYS A 61 8.83 -1.44 11.58
C LYS A 61 9.43 -1.52 10.18
N GLN A 62 9.10 -0.56 9.32
CA GLN A 62 9.71 -0.42 7.98
C GLN A 62 9.46 0.97 7.42
N GLN A 63 10.30 1.38 6.46
CA GLN A 63 10.23 2.67 5.77
C GLN A 63 9.74 2.54 4.33
N THR A 64 8.78 1.64 4.10
CA THR A 64 8.12 1.44 2.80
C THR A 64 6.61 1.32 3.01
N GLY A 65 5.85 1.44 1.94
CA GLY A 65 4.40 1.25 1.94
C GLY A 65 3.95 0.40 0.75
N PRO A 66 2.83 -0.31 0.85
CA PRO A 66 1.86 -0.27 1.95
C PRO A 66 2.27 -1.12 3.16
N VAL A 67 1.88 -0.67 4.35
CA VAL A 67 1.97 -1.43 5.59
C VAL A 67 0.63 -1.33 6.31
N ALA A 68 0.01 -2.45 6.60
CA ALA A 68 -1.25 -2.54 7.31
C ALA A 68 -1.03 -3.02 8.75
N ILE A 69 -1.60 -2.30 9.70
CA ILE A 69 -1.54 -2.63 11.14
C ILE A 69 -2.96 -2.64 11.67
N TYR A 70 -3.38 -3.75 12.23
CA TYR A 70 -4.70 -3.93 12.82
C TYR A 70 -4.59 -4.08 14.33
N ASN A 71 -5.18 -3.16 15.07
CA ASN A 71 -5.05 -3.07 16.52
C ASN A 71 -3.56 -3.17 16.94
N ASP A 72 -3.22 -4.09 17.82
CA ASP A 72 -1.86 -4.35 18.30
C ASP A 72 -1.15 -5.48 17.54
N ASP A 73 -1.71 -5.92 16.41
CA ASP A 73 -1.11 -6.97 15.59
C ASP A 73 0.23 -6.52 14.97
N PRO A 74 1.12 -7.47 14.66
CA PRO A 74 2.31 -7.16 13.88
C PRO A 74 1.99 -6.53 12.53
N PRO A 75 2.82 -5.60 12.04
CA PRO A 75 2.66 -5.01 10.71
C PRO A 75 2.66 -6.07 9.61
N ARG A 76 1.77 -5.89 8.63
CA ARG A 76 1.68 -6.69 7.41
C ARG A 76 2.10 -5.86 6.23
N SER A 77 3.00 -6.38 5.41
CA SER A 77 3.60 -5.65 4.31
C SER A 77 3.30 -6.28 2.96
N GLY A 78 3.13 -5.41 1.98
CA GLY A 78 2.87 -5.84 0.61
C GLY A 78 1.43 -6.27 0.34
N TRP A 79 1.11 -6.39 -0.94
CA TRP A 79 -0.25 -6.67 -1.40
C TRP A 79 -0.76 -8.04 -0.97
N ARG A 80 0.09 -9.06 -0.92
CA ARG A 80 -0.31 -10.44 -0.62
C ARG A 80 -0.71 -10.62 0.84
N GLU A 81 0.13 -10.19 1.78
CA GLU A 81 -0.20 -10.27 3.20
C GLU A 81 -1.45 -9.46 3.55
N ILE A 82 -1.62 -8.30 2.89
CA ILE A 82 -2.81 -7.46 3.06
C ILE A 82 -4.05 -8.14 2.47
N LEU A 83 -3.93 -8.81 1.32
CA LEU A 83 -5.03 -9.57 0.73
C LEU A 83 -5.45 -10.73 1.63
N GLU A 84 -4.50 -11.54 2.07
CA GLU A 84 -4.78 -12.69 2.95
C GLU A 84 -5.42 -12.24 4.27
N PHE A 85 -4.97 -11.13 4.83
CA PHE A 85 -5.59 -10.54 6.01
C PHE A 85 -6.99 -9.99 5.75
N ALA A 86 -7.21 -9.33 4.62
CA ALA A 86 -8.52 -8.83 4.24
C ALA A 86 -9.53 -9.96 4.02
N GLU A 87 -9.10 -11.12 3.48
CA GLU A 87 -9.93 -12.33 3.38
C GLU A 87 -10.35 -12.87 4.75
N GLN A 88 -9.46 -12.78 5.76
CA GLN A 88 -9.78 -13.17 7.13
C GLN A 88 -10.79 -12.23 7.79
N LEU A 89 -10.65 -10.92 7.60
CA LEU A 89 -11.54 -9.91 8.18
C LEU A 89 -12.93 -9.92 7.52
N ALA A 90 -12.97 -10.07 6.20
CA ALA A 90 -14.18 -10.03 5.41
C ALA A 90 -14.12 -11.12 4.33
N PRO A 91 -14.56 -12.36 4.61
CA PRO A 91 -14.47 -13.46 3.65
C PRO A 91 -15.19 -13.21 2.32
N GLU A 92 -16.25 -12.40 2.36
CA GLU A 92 -17.04 -12.06 1.17
C GLU A 92 -16.94 -10.58 0.78
N PRO A 93 -16.86 -10.26 -0.53
CA PRO A 93 -16.62 -11.18 -1.64
C PRO A 93 -15.19 -11.72 -1.61
N SER A 94 -14.99 -13.02 -1.87
CA SER A 94 -13.64 -13.57 -1.96
C SER A 94 -12.91 -13.00 -3.17
N LEU A 95 -11.69 -12.54 -2.97
CA LEU A 95 -10.79 -12.06 -4.02
C LEU A 95 -9.75 -13.12 -4.43
N ILE A 96 -9.72 -14.25 -3.73
CA ILE A 96 -8.82 -15.35 -4.03
C ILE A 96 -9.54 -16.36 -4.93
N ALA A 97 -9.05 -16.51 -6.17
CA ALA A 97 -9.60 -17.47 -7.10
C ALA A 97 -9.33 -18.92 -6.67
N SER A 98 -10.10 -19.87 -7.21
CA SER A 98 -9.93 -21.30 -6.94
C SER A 98 -8.55 -21.84 -7.32
N ASN A 99 -7.87 -21.21 -8.28
CA ASN A 99 -6.49 -21.49 -8.69
C ASN A 99 -5.52 -20.43 -8.11
N ALA A 100 -5.54 -20.27 -6.80
CA ALA A 100 -4.84 -19.21 -6.07
C ALA A 100 -3.37 -19.03 -6.48
N GLU A 101 -2.63 -20.11 -6.68
CA GLU A 101 -1.21 -20.05 -7.06
C GLU A 101 -1.00 -19.39 -8.43
N ALA A 102 -1.84 -19.69 -9.41
CA ALA A 102 -1.76 -19.04 -10.72
C ALA A 102 -2.12 -17.56 -10.64
N MET A 103 -3.14 -17.22 -9.84
CA MET A 103 -3.52 -15.84 -9.55
C MET A 103 -2.37 -15.08 -8.88
N PHE A 104 -1.77 -15.65 -7.85
CA PHE A 104 -0.65 -15.02 -7.14
C PHE A 104 0.56 -14.82 -8.05
N GLY A 105 0.88 -15.79 -8.92
CA GLY A 105 1.92 -15.64 -9.92
C GLY A 105 1.66 -14.45 -10.86
N LEU A 106 0.45 -14.33 -11.39
CA LEU A 106 0.06 -13.21 -12.25
C LEU A 106 0.12 -11.87 -11.51
N CYS A 107 -0.35 -11.82 -10.27
CA CYS A 107 -0.29 -10.61 -9.46
C CYS A 107 1.16 -10.20 -9.17
N GLU A 108 2.04 -11.15 -8.93
CA GLU A 108 3.47 -10.87 -8.73
C GLU A 108 4.13 -10.32 -10.00
N ASP A 109 3.78 -10.84 -11.18
CA ASP A 109 4.23 -10.30 -12.46
C ASP A 109 3.74 -8.86 -12.71
N LEU A 110 2.57 -8.51 -12.19
CA LEU A 110 1.99 -7.17 -12.36
C LEU A 110 2.48 -6.17 -11.30
N VAL A 111 2.48 -6.57 -10.04
CA VAL A 111 2.73 -5.64 -8.91
C VAL A 111 3.90 -6.05 -8.02
N GLY A 112 4.53 -7.18 -8.26
CA GLY A 112 5.70 -7.62 -7.49
C GLY A 112 6.95 -6.78 -7.77
N GLU A 113 7.97 -7.00 -6.97
CA GLU A 113 9.24 -6.24 -7.06
C GLU A 113 9.97 -6.45 -8.39
N ASN A 114 9.76 -7.57 -9.05
CA ASN A 114 10.33 -7.87 -10.37
C ASN A 114 9.33 -7.68 -11.51
N GLY A 115 8.15 -7.15 -11.21
CA GLY A 115 7.05 -6.97 -12.16
C GLY A 115 6.95 -5.56 -12.73
N LEU A 116 5.84 -5.34 -13.46
CA LEU A 116 5.55 -4.05 -14.11
C LEU A 116 5.46 -2.87 -13.13
N GLY A 117 5.00 -3.13 -11.90
CA GLY A 117 4.92 -2.11 -10.86
C GLY A 117 6.28 -1.49 -10.54
N TRP A 118 7.31 -2.29 -10.49
CA TRP A 118 8.68 -1.84 -10.28
C TRP A 118 9.23 -1.07 -11.47
N ALA A 119 9.03 -1.59 -12.69
CA ALA A 119 9.46 -0.90 -13.91
C ALA A 119 8.86 0.51 -14.01
N ARG A 120 7.55 0.66 -13.72
CA ARG A 120 6.89 1.96 -13.67
C ARG A 120 7.50 2.89 -12.60
N ARG A 121 7.83 2.36 -11.42
CA ARG A 121 8.48 3.15 -10.37
C ARG A 121 9.85 3.65 -10.79
N LEU A 122 10.65 2.82 -11.44
CA LEU A 122 11.96 3.23 -11.95
C LEU A 122 11.84 4.36 -12.98
N GLN A 123 10.88 4.29 -13.88
CA GLN A 123 10.62 5.37 -14.84
C GLN A 123 10.24 6.69 -14.16
N LEU A 124 9.43 6.64 -13.10
CA LEU A 124 9.07 7.84 -12.34
C LEU A 124 10.26 8.42 -11.60
N VAL A 125 11.12 7.56 -11.03
CA VAL A 125 12.36 8.00 -10.36
C VAL A 125 13.33 8.63 -11.36
N GLU A 126 13.52 8.00 -12.50
CA GLU A 126 14.37 8.54 -13.58
C GLU A 126 13.86 9.89 -14.06
N ALA A 127 12.56 10.02 -14.32
CA ALA A 127 11.96 11.29 -14.72
C ALA A 127 12.15 12.38 -13.66
N GLY A 128 12.03 12.04 -12.39
CA GLY A 128 12.28 12.96 -11.28
C GLY A 128 13.75 13.41 -11.17
N LEU A 129 14.68 12.51 -11.45
CA LEU A 129 16.12 12.80 -11.39
C LEU A 129 16.63 13.57 -12.63
N THR A 130 16.09 13.26 -13.80
CA THR A 130 16.54 13.86 -15.07
C THR A 130 15.74 15.09 -15.48
N GLY A 131 14.56 15.28 -14.91
CA GLY A 131 13.59 16.30 -15.35
C GLY A 131 13.03 16.06 -16.75
N GLN A 132 13.20 14.85 -17.29
CA GLN A 132 12.76 14.48 -18.64
C GLN A 132 11.77 13.30 -18.60
N GLY A 133 10.62 13.50 -19.18
CA GLY A 133 9.57 12.48 -19.25
C GLY A 133 8.79 12.30 -17.94
N GLY A 134 7.90 11.33 -17.92
CA GLY A 134 7.04 11.04 -16.79
C GLY A 134 5.72 11.82 -16.81
N PHE A 135 4.88 11.54 -15.80
CA PHE A 135 3.55 12.15 -15.67
C PHE A 135 3.58 13.60 -15.13
N MET A 136 4.77 14.19 -15.00
CA MET A 136 4.97 15.51 -14.40
C MET A 136 5.23 16.62 -15.43
N GLU A 137 5.15 16.32 -16.71
CA GLU A 137 5.14 17.41 -17.71
C GLU A 137 3.84 18.20 -17.59
N PRO A 138 3.91 19.53 -17.41
CA PRO A 138 2.70 20.33 -17.46
C PRO A 138 2.06 20.14 -18.82
N VAL A 139 0.80 19.71 -18.82
CA VAL A 139 -0.02 19.76 -20.04
C VAL A 139 -0.10 21.21 -20.44
N ALA A 140 0.57 21.55 -21.54
CA ALA A 140 0.54 22.89 -22.10
C ALA A 140 -0.85 23.24 -22.61
#